data_7ccf6910a8561e979132e3c4ef13cf96
#
_entry.id   7ccf6910a8561e979132e3c4ef13cf96
#
_cell.length_a   1.000
_cell.length_b   1.000
_cell.length_c   1.000
_cell.angle_alpha   90.00
_cell.angle_beta   90.00
_cell.angle_gamma   90.00
#
_symmetry.space_group_name_H-M   'P 1'
#
loop_
_entity.id
_entity.type
_entity.pdbx_description
1 polymer ?
#
loop_
_entity_poly.entity_id
_entity_poly.type
_entity_poly.pdbx_seq_one_letter_code
_entity_poly.pdbx_strand_id
1 'polypeptide(L)'
;MKTNTLKSFLTITLAMFIISVAIYFFLIPSEVITGRVTGLAMVLAKITSLSISTLTFVINALLLILGIVLIGKEFGAKTIYASLLLPLFLAVFEKIYPNNVSLTQNAVFDMATYTLILAFGQTILFRVNASSGGTDIIAKIVNKYTHMDLGKACTLVGLLICTTSLIVYDIGALVVGALATLANGQAVDYFIDGFNKKKKICILSKEYEVIQDYIMNTLKRGVTLYSAKGGYDKTEHTELVTIMATNEYKKLLYYLQESDIEAFVTVSTVNEVIGTWNTKKNHI
;
A
#
# COMPACT_ATOMS: atom_id res chain seq x y z
N MET A 1 19.91 -14.57 0.68
CA MET A 1 18.81 -14.56 -0.31
C MET A 1 17.61 -15.40 0.10
N LYS A 2 17.74 -16.66 0.58
CA LYS A 2 16.58 -17.56 0.89
C LYS A 2 15.61 -17.02 1.97
N THR A 3 16.07 -16.35 3.01
CA THR A 3 15.23 -15.82 4.09
C THR A 3 14.31 -14.66 3.67
N ASN A 4 14.72 -13.86 2.68
CA ASN A 4 13.90 -12.76 2.17
C ASN A 4 12.77 -13.27 1.25
N THR A 5 13.01 -14.35 0.52
CA THR A 5 12.02 -14.96 -0.37
C THR A 5 10.87 -15.59 0.42
N LEU A 6 11.19 -16.39 1.45
CA LEU A 6 10.17 -17.00 2.31
C LEU A 6 9.29 -15.97 3.00
N LYS A 7 9.91 -14.90 3.54
CA LYS A 7 9.18 -13.78 4.14
C LYS A 7 8.22 -13.11 3.13
N SER A 8 8.66 -12.93 1.88
CA SER A 8 7.82 -12.35 0.84
C SER A 8 6.59 -13.23 0.55
N PHE A 9 6.76 -14.55 0.43
CA PHE A 9 5.63 -15.47 0.20
C PHE A 9 4.67 -15.51 1.38
N LEU A 10 5.14 -15.52 2.62
CA LEU A 10 4.30 -15.43 3.81
C LEU A 10 3.52 -14.11 3.86
N THR A 11 4.17 -13.00 3.49
CA THR A 11 3.51 -11.69 3.41
C THR A 11 2.43 -11.68 2.34
N ILE A 12 2.68 -12.30 1.16
CA ILE A 12 1.69 -12.44 0.09
C ILE A 12 0.51 -13.28 0.57
N THR A 13 0.76 -14.40 1.24
CA THR A 13 -0.31 -15.27 1.78
C THR A 13 -1.19 -14.51 2.76
N LEU A 14 -0.59 -13.75 3.70
CA LEU A 14 -1.34 -12.92 4.65
C LEU A 14 -2.16 -11.84 3.93
N ALA A 15 -1.57 -11.14 2.97
CA ALA A 15 -2.25 -10.12 2.20
C ALA A 15 -3.43 -10.69 1.40
N MET A 16 -3.25 -11.85 0.76
CA MET A 16 -4.32 -12.52 0.01
C MET A 16 -5.43 -13.04 0.93
N PHE A 17 -5.09 -13.50 2.13
CA PHE A 17 -6.09 -13.84 3.15
C PHE A 17 -6.94 -12.61 3.53
N ILE A 18 -6.31 -11.45 3.79
CA ILE A 18 -7.01 -10.20 4.10
C ILE A 18 -7.92 -9.78 2.94
N ILE A 19 -7.41 -9.84 1.69
CA ILE A 19 -8.19 -9.51 0.50
C ILE A 19 -9.37 -10.48 0.33
N SER A 20 -9.16 -11.77 0.55
CA SER A 20 -10.24 -12.76 0.42
C SER A 20 -11.33 -12.59 1.47
N VAL A 21 -10.98 -12.17 2.70
CA VAL A 21 -11.96 -11.77 3.74
C VAL A 21 -12.79 -10.58 3.25
N ALA A 22 -12.15 -9.54 2.69
CA ALA A 22 -12.87 -8.39 2.16
C ALA A 22 -13.85 -8.77 1.05
N ILE A 23 -13.41 -9.62 0.13
CA ILE A 23 -14.23 -10.06 -1.00
C ILE A 23 -15.38 -10.95 -0.52
N TYR A 24 -15.10 -11.94 0.29
CA TYR A 24 -16.10 -12.92 0.70
C TYR A 24 -17.18 -12.31 1.57
N PHE A 25 -16.80 -11.63 2.64
CA PHE A 25 -17.75 -11.17 3.68
C PHE A 25 -18.41 -9.82 3.38
N PHE A 26 -17.84 -9.02 2.46
CA PHE A 26 -18.35 -7.66 2.22
C PHE A 26 -18.67 -7.39 0.75
N LEU A 27 -17.81 -7.79 -0.21
CA LEU A 27 -18.09 -7.51 -1.62
C LEU A 27 -19.20 -8.41 -2.17
N ILE A 28 -19.10 -9.72 -1.97
CA ILE A 28 -20.08 -10.68 -2.54
C ILE A 28 -21.49 -10.37 -2.04
N PRO A 29 -21.74 -10.13 -0.72
CA PRO A 29 -23.07 -9.82 -0.24
C PRO A 29 -23.60 -8.45 -0.67
N SER A 30 -22.74 -7.50 -1.00
CA SER A 30 -23.15 -6.16 -1.42
C SER A 30 -23.71 -6.08 -2.84
N GLU A 31 -23.43 -7.08 -3.68
CA GLU A 31 -23.80 -7.16 -5.11
C GLU A 31 -23.33 -5.96 -5.97
N VAL A 32 -22.36 -5.18 -5.49
CA VAL A 32 -21.88 -3.96 -6.17
C VAL A 32 -20.79 -4.29 -7.18
N ILE A 33 -20.90 -3.67 -8.37
CA ILE A 33 -19.91 -3.78 -9.44
C ILE A 33 -18.81 -2.76 -9.22
N THR A 34 -17.57 -3.24 -9.08
CA THR A 34 -16.39 -2.39 -8.91
C THR A 34 -15.59 -2.27 -10.22
N GLY A 35 -14.76 -1.23 -10.36
CA GLY A 35 -13.87 -0.98 -11.51
C GLY A 35 -12.72 -1.99 -11.63
N ARG A 36 -13.04 -3.28 -11.67
CA ARG A 36 -12.09 -4.40 -11.75
C ARG A 36 -12.28 -5.22 -13.01
N VAL A 37 -11.35 -6.14 -13.27
CA VAL A 37 -11.44 -7.06 -14.44
C VAL A 37 -12.77 -7.79 -14.48
N THR A 38 -13.32 -8.19 -13.35
CA THR A 38 -14.66 -8.79 -13.28
C THR A 38 -15.74 -7.86 -13.82
N GLY A 39 -15.69 -6.55 -13.49
CA GLY A 39 -16.63 -5.56 -14.05
C GLY A 39 -16.49 -5.45 -15.57
N LEU A 40 -15.27 -5.38 -16.08
CA LEU A 40 -15.02 -5.39 -17.53
C LEU A 40 -15.52 -6.69 -18.20
N ALA A 41 -15.27 -7.84 -17.56
CA ALA A 41 -15.75 -9.13 -18.05
C ALA A 41 -17.28 -9.23 -18.06
N MET A 42 -17.97 -8.62 -17.10
CA MET A 42 -19.44 -8.55 -17.07
C MET A 42 -19.99 -7.71 -18.23
N VAL A 43 -19.35 -6.57 -18.55
CA VAL A 43 -19.72 -5.75 -19.70
C VAL A 43 -19.51 -6.53 -21.00
N LEU A 44 -18.36 -7.16 -21.17
CA LEU A 44 -18.02 -7.94 -22.37
C LEU A 44 -18.92 -9.16 -22.52
N ALA A 45 -19.30 -9.84 -21.44
CA ALA A 45 -20.18 -11.00 -21.47
C ALA A 45 -21.59 -10.67 -22.01
N LYS A 46 -22.06 -9.45 -21.81
CA LYS A 46 -23.35 -9.01 -22.35
C LYS A 46 -23.29 -8.65 -23.84
N ILE A 47 -22.10 -8.36 -24.36
CA ILE A 47 -21.89 -8.03 -25.78
C ILE A 47 -21.48 -9.28 -26.55
N THR A 48 -20.84 -10.23 -25.87
CA THR A 48 -20.38 -11.50 -26.46
C THR A 48 -21.17 -12.67 -25.89
N SER A 49 -21.16 -13.80 -26.55
CA SER A 49 -21.77 -15.06 -26.05
C SER A 49 -20.88 -15.81 -25.05
N LEU A 50 -19.75 -15.22 -24.61
CA LEU A 50 -18.80 -15.84 -23.71
C LEU A 50 -19.20 -15.68 -22.23
N SER A 51 -18.87 -16.68 -21.40
CA SER A 51 -19.15 -16.60 -19.98
C SER A 51 -18.23 -15.58 -19.27
N ILE A 52 -18.72 -14.95 -18.21
CA ILE A 52 -17.95 -14.02 -17.37
C ILE A 52 -16.66 -14.67 -16.88
N SER A 53 -16.73 -15.95 -16.46
CA SER A 53 -15.58 -16.69 -15.98
C SER A 53 -14.49 -16.86 -17.03
N THR A 54 -14.88 -17.20 -18.27
CA THR A 54 -13.94 -17.34 -19.40
C THR A 54 -13.28 -16.00 -19.72
N LEU A 55 -14.06 -14.93 -19.80
CA LEU A 55 -13.54 -13.58 -20.07
C LEU A 55 -12.61 -13.10 -18.96
N THR A 56 -12.98 -13.29 -17.69
CA THR A 56 -12.14 -12.95 -16.54
C THR A 56 -10.82 -13.71 -16.59
N PHE A 57 -10.86 -15.00 -16.89
CA PHE A 57 -9.65 -15.83 -16.99
C PHE A 57 -8.73 -15.36 -18.12
N VAL A 58 -9.28 -15.13 -19.31
CA VAL A 58 -8.50 -14.70 -20.49
C VAL A 58 -7.88 -13.33 -20.25
N ILE A 59 -8.66 -12.36 -19.73
CA ILE A 59 -8.14 -11.02 -19.43
C ILE A 59 -7.04 -11.08 -18.38
N ASN A 60 -7.25 -11.82 -17.29
CA ASN A 60 -6.23 -11.97 -16.25
C ASN A 60 -4.97 -12.65 -16.78
N ALA A 61 -5.08 -13.68 -17.61
CA ALA A 61 -3.92 -14.32 -18.23
C ALA A 61 -3.13 -13.36 -19.12
N LEU A 62 -3.81 -12.57 -19.96
CA LEU A 62 -3.17 -11.55 -20.79
C LEU A 62 -2.49 -10.48 -19.93
N LEU A 63 -3.15 -9.98 -18.90
CA LEU A 63 -2.58 -8.98 -17.99
C LEU A 63 -1.37 -9.52 -17.25
N LEU A 64 -1.39 -10.80 -16.85
CA LEU A 64 -0.26 -11.45 -16.20
C LEU A 64 0.95 -11.54 -17.13
N ILE A 65 0.74 -11.93 -18.41
CA ILE A 65 1.80 -11.95 -19.43
C ILE A 65 2.38 -10.54 -19.60
N LEU A 66 1.52 -9.53 -19.74
CA LEU A 66 1.96 -8.13 -19.82
C LEU A 66 2.75 -7.71 -18.58
N GLY A 67 2.31 -8.11 -17.39
CA GLY A 67 3.01 -7.85 -16.13
C GLY A 67 4.40 -8.48 -16.10
N ILE A 68 4.55 -9.72 -16.56
CA ILE A 68 5.85 -10.40 -16.66
C ILE A 68 6.80 -9.67 -17.61
N VAL A 69 6.30 -9.30 -18.78
CA VAL A 69 7.09 -8.64 -19.83
C VAL A 69 7.48 -7.21 -19.43
N LEU A 70 6.53 -6.42 -18.92
CA LEU A 70 6.71 -4.99 -18.69
C LEU A 70 7.27 -4.68 -17.31
N ILE A 71 6.97 -5.46 -16.28
CA ILE A 71 7.46 -5.22 -14.91
C ILE A 71 8.65 -6.11 -14.60
N GLY A 72 8.54 -7.42 -14.89
CA GLY A 72 9.61 -8.38 -14.72
C GLY A 72 9.16 -9.73 -14.16
N LYS A 73 10.04 -10.75 -14.30
CA LYS A 73 9.74 -12.15 -13.92
C LYS A 73 9.47 -12.35 -12.42
N GLU A 74 10.13 -11.57 -11.56
CA GLU A 74 9.93 -11.66 -10.11
C GLU A 74 8.52 -11.22 -9.71
N PHE A 75 8.05 -10.10 -10.29
CA PHE A 75 6.67 -9.63 -10.12
C PHE A 75 5.68 -10.67 -10.61
N GLY A 76 5.89 -11.23 -11.81
CA GLY A 76 5.03 -12.24 -12.39
C GLY A 76 4.89 -13.48 -11.53
N ALA A 77 6.01 -14.06 -11.06
CA ALA A 77 6.02 -15.25 -10.21
C ALA A 77 5.25 -15.03 -8.89
N LYS A 78 5.44 -13.88 -8.24
CA LYS A 78 4.74 -13.51 -7.02
C LYS A 78 3.24 -13.29 -7.27
N THR A 79 2.89 -12.69 -8.42
CA THR A 79 1.51 -12.43 -8.80
C THR A 79 0.77 -13.71 -9.19
N ILE A 80 1.43 -14.66 -9.88
CA ILE A 80 0.88 -16.01 -10.12
C ILE A 80 0.52 -16.67 -8.79
N TYR A 81 1.46 -16.69 -7.86
CA TYR A 81 1.22 -17.27 -6.53
C TYR A 81 0.04 -16.61 -5.83
N ALA A 82 -0.01 -15.27 -5.80
CA ALA A 82 -1.11 -14.53 -5.20
C ALA A 82 -2.46 -14.86 -5.84
N SER A 83 -2.53 -14.90 -7.18
CA SER A 83 -3.78 -15.18 -7.91
C SER A 83 -4.32 -16.59 -7.69
N LEU A 84 -3.47 -17.56 -7.34
CA LEU A 84 -3.91 -18.92 -6.98
C LEU A 84 -4.45 -19.01 -5.55
N LEU A 85 -3.98 -18.16 -4.64
CA LEU A 85 -4.44 -18.16 -3.25
C LEU A 85 -5.85 -17.62 -3.09
N LEU A 86 -6.28 -16.67 -3.92
CA LEU A 86 -7.61 -16.08 -3.80
C LEU A 86 -8.74 -17.11 -3.92
N PRO A 87 -8.84 -17.89 -5.01
CA PRO A 87 -9.89 -18.89 -5.12
C PRO A 87 -9.78 -20.00 -4.04
N LEU A 88 -8.57 -20.32 -3.58
CA LEU A 88 -8.36 -21.27 -2.49
C LEU A 88 -9.01 -20.77 -1.18
N PHE A 89 -8.74 -19.52 -0.79
CA PHE A 89 -9.34 -18.96 0.42
C PHE A 89 -10.85 -18.78 0.29
N LEU A 90 -11.34 -18.36 -0.88
CA LEU A 90 -12.79 -18.26 -1.11
C LEU A 90 -13.49 -19.60 -0.98
N ALA A 91 -12.92 -20.67 -1.55
CA ALA A 91 -13.47 -22.03 -1.42
C ALA A 91 -13.48 -22.53 0.03
N VAL A 92 -12.47 -22.16 0.83
CA VAL A 92 -12.44 -22.45 2.27
C VAL A 92 -13.56 -21.71 3.00
N PHE A 93 -13.78 -20.42 2.70
CA PHE A 93 -14.83 -19.63 3.32
C PHE A 93 -16.23 -20.12 2.92
N GLU A 94 -16.45 -20.48 1.64
CA GLU A 94 -17.72 -21.09 1.18
C GLU A 94 -18.06 -22.36 1.93
N LYS A 95 -17.05 -23.17 2.27
CA LYS A 95 -17.26 -24.42 3.03
C LYS A 95 -17.57 -24.15 4.50
N ILE A 96 -16.95 -23.12 5.11
CA ILE A 96 -17.11 -22.79 6.54
C ILE A 96 -18.39 -21.95 6.76
N TYR A 97 -18.70 -21.05 5.82
CA TYR A 97 -19.81 -20.09 5.89
C TYR A 97 -20.66 -20.12 4.61
N PRO A 98 -21.39 -21.22 4.34
CA PRO A 98 -22.11 -21.41 3.08
C PRO A 98 -23.23 -20.36 2.86
N ASN A 99 -23.81 -19.85 3.94
CA ASN A 99 -24.83 -18.80 3.87
C ASN A 99 -24.16 -17.43 3.96
N ASN A 100 -23.61 -16.95 2.85
CA ASN A 100 -22.91 -15.68 2.80
C ASN A 100 -23.92 -14.49 2.83
N VAL A 101 -24.28 -14.08 4.03
CA VAL A 101 -25.17 -12.94 4.28
C VAL A 101 -24.33 -11.74 4.68
N SER A 102 -24.76 -10.53 4.26
CA SER A 102 -24.12 -9.28 4.65
C SER A 102 -23.99 -9.17 6.17
N LEU A 103 -22.77 -8.96 6.65
CA LEU A 103 -22.48 -8.78 8.07
C LEU A 103 -22.99 -7.44 8.61
N THR A 104 -23.03 -6.40 7.78
CA THR A 104 -23.49 -5.07 8.19
C THR A 104 -24.97 -4.84 7.89
N GLN A 105 -25.58 -5.72 7.11
CA GLN A 105 -26.95 -5.59 6.59
C GLN A 105 -27.19 -4.27 5.83
N ASN A 106 -26.12 -3.63 5.38
CA ASN A 106 -26.17 -2.37 4.65
C ASN A 106 -25.06 -2.34 3.57
N ALA A 107 -25.48 -2.28 2.31
CA ALA A 107 -24.56 -2.33 1.17
C ALA A 107 -23.51 -1.20 1.17
N VAL A 108 -23.85 -0.01 1.71
CA VAL A 108 -22.92 1.12 1.81
C VAL A 108 -21.81 0.83 2.83
N PHE A 109 -22.17 0.28 3.99
CA PHE A 109 -21.17 -0.10 4.99
C PHE A 109 -20.34 -1.29 4.55
N ASP A 110 -20.92 -2.27 3.86
CA ASP A 110 -20.17 -3.38 3.27
C ASP A 110 -19.15 -2.87 2.27
N MET A 111 -19.55 -1.97 1.36
CA MET A 111 -18.65 -1.38 0.38
C MET A 111 -17.53 -0.54 1.00
N ALA A 112 -17.83 0.26 2.02
CA ALA A 112 -16.83 1.05 2.73
C ALA A 112 -15.80 0.13 3.41
N THR A 113 -16.27 -0.91 4.10
CA THR A 113 -15.44 -1.89 4.79
C THR A 113 -14.60 -2.70 3.80
N TYR A 114 -15.22 -3.19 2.72
CA TYR A 114 -14.54 -3.85 1.61
C TYR A 114 -13.39 -3.00 1.08
N THR A 115 -13.68 -1.75 0.75
CA THR A 115 -12.71 -0.82 0.14
C THR A 115 -11.49 -0.62 1.03
N LEU A 116 -11.68 -0.41 2.34
CA LEU A 116 -10.60 -0.20 3.29
C LEU A 116 -9.74 -1.46 3.48
N ILE A 117 -10.37 -2.61 3.71
CA ILE A 117 -9.66 -3.88 3.92
C ILE A 117 -8.92 -4.30 2.64
N LEU A 118 -9.55 -4.12 1.47
CA LEU A 118 -8.95 -4.38 0.18
C LEU A 118 -7.71 -3.51 -0.05
N ALA A 119 -7.83 -2.19 0.14
CA ALA A 119 -6.73 -1.25 -0.04
C ALA A 119 -5.54 -1.58 0.86
N PHE A 120 -5.80 -1.98 2.11
CA PHE A 120 -4.77 -2.44 3.03
C PHE A 120 -4.05 -3.69 2.51
N GLY A 121 -4.79 -4.71 2.08
CA GLY A 121 -4.22 -5.92 1.50
C GLY A 121 -3.43 -5.66 0.20
N GLN A 122 -3.96 -4.83 -0.70
CA GLN A 122 -3.28 -4.40 -1.93
C GLN A 122 -1.96 -3.69 -1.62
N THR A 123 -1.95 -2.78 -0.64
CA THR A 123 -0.74 -2.07 -0.23
C THR A 123 0.35 -3.03 0.24
N ILE A 124 0.00 -4.06 1.00
CA ILE A 124 0.95 -5.10 1.42
C ILE A 124 1.54 -5.83 0.20
N LEU A 125 0.70 -6.19 -0.79
CA LEU A 125 1.16 -6.84 -2.02
C LEU A 125 2.11 -5.94 -2.82
N PHE A 126 1.75 -4.67 -3.03
CA PHE A 126 2.58 -3.73 -3.77
C PHE A 126 3.95 -3.53 -3.14
N ARG A 127 4.05 -3.53 -1.80
CA ARG A 127 5.33 -3.42 -1.08
C ARG A 127 6.28 -4.59 -1.30
N VAL A 128 5.75 -5.79 -1.52
CA VAL A 128 6.56 -6.97 -1.84
C VAL A 128 6.72 -7.20 -3.35
N ASN A 129 6.36 -6.20 -4.14
CA ASN A 129 6.37 -6.22 -5.60
C ASN A 129 5.55 -7.40 -6.16
N ALA A 130 4.31 -7.51 -5.69
CA ALA A 130 3.29 -8.45 -6.13
C ALA A 130 1.97 -7.72 -6.41
N SER A 131 1.01 -8.41 -7.00
CA SER A 131 -0.36 -7.96 -7.24
C SER A 131 -1.34 -9.07 -6.93
N SER A 132 -2.59 -8.71 -6.64
CA SER A 132 -3.69 -9.69 -6.53
C SER A 132 -4.12 -10.25 -7.90
N GLY A 133 -3.57 -9.72 -8.99
CA GLY A 133 -3.99 -9.95 -10.37
C GLY A 133 -4.94 -8.86 -10.87
N GLY A 134 -5.44 -9.02 -12.09
CA GLY A 134 -6.42 -8.11 -12.65
C GLY A 134 -5.91 -6.70 -12.93
N THR A 135 -6.77 -5.71 -12.68
CA THR A 135 -6.50 -4.27 -12.91
C THR A 135 -5.30 -3.74 -12.16
N ASP A 136 -4.94 -4.37 -11.03
CA ASP A 136 -3.79 -3.98 -10.21
C ASP A 136 -2.47 -4.13 -11.00
N ILE A 137 -2.41 -5.08 -11.95
CA ILE A 137 -1.25 -5.23 -12.85
C ILE A 137 -1.13 -4.00 -13.75
N ILE A 138 -2.24 -3.53 -14.32
CA ILE A 138 -2.26 -2.34 -15.17
C ILE A 138 -1.83 -1.12 -14.35
N ALA A 139 -2.39 -0.96 -13.15
CA ALA A 139 -2.02 0.13 -12.24
C ALA A 139 -0.52 0.11 -11.91
N LYS A 140 0.06 -1.07 -11.67
CA LYS A 140 1.49 -1.23 -11.44
C LYS A 140 2.34 -0.91 -12.67
N ILE A 141 1.87 -1.23 -13.88
CA ILE A 141 2.51 -0.85 -15.14
C ILE A 141 2.48 0.67 -15.29
N VAL A 142 1.31 1.31 -15.11
CA VAL A 142 1.16 2.77 -15.16
C VAL A 142 2.13 3.42 -14.16
N ASN A 143 2.12 3.01 -12.91
CA ASN A 143 3.04 3.50 -11.88
C ASN A 143 4.52 3.40 -12.31
N LYS A 144 4.93 2.27 -12.89
CA LYS A 144 6.33 2.06 -13.33
C LYS A 144 6.78 3.05 -14.41
N TYR A 145 5.91 3.35 -15.38
CA TYR A 145 6.28 4.16 -16.55
C TYR A 145 5.95 5.65 -16.39
N THR A 146 4.96 6.00 -15.59
CA THR A 146 4.55 7.39 -15.37
C THR A 146 5.03 7.98 -14.06
N HIS A 147 5.56 7.14 -13.15
CA HIS A 147 5.91 7.50 -11.77
C HIS A 147 4.72 8.06 -10.96
N MET A 148 3.49 7.82 -11.43
CA MET A 148 2.26 8.17 -10.72
C MET A 148 2.11 7.31 -9.46
N ASP A 149 1.56 7.86 -8.38
CA ASP A 149 1.26 7.11 -7.17
C ASP A 149 0.38 5.88 -7.48
N LEU A 150 0.59 4.79 -6.77
CA LEU A 150 -0.11 3.52 -7.04
C LEU A 150 -1.61 3.63 -6.88
N GLY A 151 -2.10 4.34 -5.87
CA GLY A 151 -3.53 4.55 -5.67
C GLY A 151 -4.15 5.41 -6.75
N LYS A 152 -3.45 6.47 -7.21
CA LYS A 152 -3.88 7.26 -8.36
C LYS A 152 -3.93 6.42 -9.64
N ALA A 153 -2.94 5.55 -9.85
CA ALA A 153 -2.93 4.61 -10.97
C ALA A 153 -4.10 3.61 -10.90
N CYS A 154 -4.37 3.06 -9.71
CA CYS A 154 -5.53 2.20 -9.47
C CYS A 154 -6.85 2.92 -9.77
N THR A 155 -6.96 4.17 -9.33
CA THR A 155 -8.13 5.03 -9.61
C THR A 155 -8.32 5.27 -11.09
N LEU A 156 -7.27 5.68 -11.80
CA LEU A 156 -7.32 5.95 -13.23
C LEU A 156 -7.81 4.73 -14.02
N VAL A 157 -7.17 3.59 -13.81
CA VAL A 157 -7.51 2.34 -14.50
C VAL A 157 -8.92 1.88 -14.13
N GLY A 158 -9.28 1.95 -12.86
CA GLY A 158 -10.61 1.54 -12.39
C GLY A 158 -11.72 2.44 -12.94
N LEU A 159 -11.52 3.76 -13.00
CA LEU A 159 -12.48 4.69 -13.59
C LEU A 159 -12.67 4.45 -15.09
N LEU A 160 -11.59 4.19 -15.84
CA LEU A 160 -11.69 3.81 -17.26
C LEU A 160 -12.53 2.54 -17.45
N ILE A 161 -12.39 1.56 -16.55
CA ILE A 161 -13.25 0.36 -16.59
C ILE A 161 -14.68 0.69 -16.20
N CYS A 162 -14.90 1.50 -15.15
CA CYS A 162 -16.24 1.91 -14.75
C CYS A 162 -16.99 2.61 -15.90
N THR A 163 -16.31 3.45 -16.70
CA THR A 163 -16.97 4.10 -17.86
C THR A 163 -17.48 3.11 -18.90
N THR A 164 -16.84 1.93 -19.04
CA THR A 164 -17.34 0.89 -19.96
C THR A 164 -18.67 0.30 -19.49
N SER A 165 -19.02 0.42 -18.21
CA SER A 165 -20.29 -0.08 -17.69
C SER A 165 -21.51 0.64 -18.26
N LEU A 166 -21.36 1.90 -18.72
CA LEU A 166 -22.43 2.67 -19.37
C LEU A 166 -22.96 2.02 -20.66
N ILE A 167 -22.21 1.11 -21.27
CA ILE A 167 -22.63 0.39 -22.48
C ILE A 167 -23.80 -0.55 -22.16
N VAL A 168 -23.88 -1.02 -20.91
CA VAL A 168 -24.74 -2.16 -20.53
C VAL A 168 -25.55 -1.94 -19.25
N TYR A 169 -25.08 -1.07 -18.37
CA TYR A 169 -25.66 -0.79 -17.06
C TYR A 169 -26.10 0.67 -16.98
N ASP A 170 -26.86 0.98 -15.94
CA ASP A 170 -27.35 2.32 -15.67
C ASP A 170 -26.28 3.26 -15.07
N ILE A 171 -26.60 4.54 -15.03
CA ILE A 171 -25.76 5.57 -14.43
C ILE A 171 -25.53 5.32 -12.93
N GLY A 172 -26.50 4.73 -12.22
CA GLY A 172 -26.38 4.41 -10.80
C GLY A 172 -25.22 3.46 -10.53
N ALA A 173 -25.12 2.39 -11.31
CA ALA A 173 -24.00 1.42 -11.21
C ALA A 173 -22.64 2.08 -11.49
N LEU A 174 -22.57 2.97 -12.49
CA LEU A 174 -21.36 3.75 -12.76
C LEU A 174 -20.95 4.61 -11.56
N VAL A 175 -21.88 5.37 -10.99
CA VAL A 175 -21.60 6.29 -9.87
C VAL A 175 -21.09 5.52 -8.65
N VAL A 176 -21.74 4.43 -8.28
CA VAL A 176 -21.32 3.61 -7.14
C VAL A 176 -19.95 2.99 -7.38
N GLY A 177 -19.73 2.41 -8.56
CA GLY A 177 -18.44 1.83 -8.94
C GLY A 177 -17.30 2.85 -8.99
N ALA A 178 -17.57 4.06 -9.49
CA ALA A 178 -16.61 5.16 -9.53
C ALA A 178 -16.25 5.65 -8.12
N LEU A 179 -17.24 5.85 -7.24
CA LEU A 179 -17.00 6.25 -5.85
C LEU A 179 -16.18 5.22 -5.09
N ALA A 180 -16.53 3.94 -5.22
CA ALA A 180 -15.76 2.85 -4.60
C ALA A 180 -14.31 2.80 -5.13
N THR A 181 -14.12 3.02 -6.43
CA THR A 181 -12.80 3.04 -7.07
C THR A 181 -11.96 4.23 -6.59
N LEU A 182 -12.54 5.42 -6.49
CA LEU A 182 -11.90 6.62 -5.94
C LEU A 182 -11.48 6.40 -4.48
N ALA A 183 -12.39 5.91 -3.66
CA ALA A 183 -12.11 5.63 -2.25
C ALA A 183 -11.01 4.57 -2.09
N ASN A 184 -11.01 3.51 -2.92
CA ASN A 184 -9.96 2.49 -2.89
C ASN A 184 -8.59 3.08 -3.25
N GLY A 185 -8.48 3.89 -4.29
CA GLY A 185 -7.21 4.50 -4.68
C GLY A 185 -6.65 5.43 -3.61
N GLN A 186 -7.50 6.29 -3.03
CA GLN A 186 -7.09 7.16 -1.91
C GLN A 186 -6.64 6.35 -0.69
N ALA A 187 -7.36 5.27 -0.35
CA ALA A 187 -6.99 4.40 0.76
C ALA A 187 -5.66 3.68 0.50
N VAL A 188 -5.39 3.22 -0.74
CA VAL A 188 -4.11 2.62 -1.13
C VAL A 188 -2.95 3.61 -0.92
N ASP A 189 -3.06 4.84 -1.43
CA ASP A 189 -2.02 5.85 -1.26
C ASP A 189 -1.84 6.20 0.23
N TYR A 190 -2.93 6.37 0.99
CA TYR A 190 -2.87 6.61 2.43
C TYR A 190 -2.10 5.52 3.19
N PHE A 191 -2.37 4.25 2.88
CA PHE A 191 -1.67 3.13 3.52
C PHE A 191 -0.20 3.05 3.06
N ILE A 192 0.10 3.26 1.77
CA ILE A 192 1.49 3.29 1.27
C ILE A 192 2.29 4.37 1.99
N ASP A 193 1.76 5.57 2.06
CA ASP A 193 2.37 6.69 2.76
C ASP A 193 2.54 6.38 4.24
N GLY A 194 1.51 5.82 4.88
CA GLY A 194 1.56 5.41 6.28
C GLY A 194 2.71 4.47 6.60
N PHE A 195 2.98 3.51 5.72
CA PHE A 195 4.10 2.58 5.86
C PHE A 195 5.47 3.21 5.58
N ASN A 196 5.54 4.23 4.74
CA ASN A 196 6.79 4.86 4.32
C ASN A 196 7.20 6.05 5.19
N LYS A 197 6.31 6.55 6.04
CA LYS A 197 6.55 7.72 6.91
C LYS A 197 7.85 7.60 7.69
N LYS A 198 8.68 8.64 7.58
CA LYS A 198 9.88 8.87 8.38
C LYS A 198 9.68 10.12 9.24
N LYS A 199 10.53 10.27 10.24
CA LYS A 199 10.56 11.46 11.09
C LYS A 199 11.83 12.24 10.78
N LYS A 200 11.68 13.50 10.38
CA LYS A 200 12.76 14.50 10.43
C LYS A 200 12.70 15.13 11.80
N ILE A 201 13.81 15.09 12.50
CA ILE A 201 13.93 15.53 13.89
C ILE A 201 14.99 16.61 13.91
N CYS A 202 14.63 17.77 14.44
CA CYS A 202 15.55 18.87 14.69
C CYS A 202 15.67 19.01 16.20
N ILE A 203 16.90 19.03 16.73
CA ILE A 203 17.20 19.03 18.16
C ILE A 203 18.13 20.20 18.47
N LEU A 204 17.72 21.03 19.43
CA LEU A 204 18.56 22.05 20.06
C LEU A 204 18.83 21.61 21.49
N SER A 205 20.10 21.44 21.85
CA SER A 205 20.55 21.08 23.20
C SER A 205 21.98 21.57 23.40
N LYS A 206 22.34 21.87 24.63
CA LYS A 206 23.73 22.12 25.02
C LYS A 206 24.56 20.83 24.91
N GLU A 207 23.92 19.68 25.09
CA GLU A 207 24.53 18.34 25.06
C GLU A 207 24.38 17.68 23.67
N TYR A 208 24.40 18.46 22.60
CA TYR A 208 24.18 17.97 21.24
C TYR A 208 25.20 16.88 20.84
N GLU A 209 26.43 16.91 21.35
CA GLU A 209 27.48 15.91 21.05
C GLU A 209 27.11 14.54 21.60
N VAL A 210 26.56 14.46 22.81
CA VAL A 210 26.09 13.21 23.43
C VAL A 210 24.92 12.62 22.64
N ILE A 211 23.99 13.46 22.23
CA ILE A 211 22.85 13.08 21.40
C ILE A 211 23.32 12.59 20.02
N GLN A 212 24.28 13.30 19.41
CA GLN A 212 24.89 12.93 18.15
C GLN A 212 25.54 11.54 18.24
N ASP A 213 26.33 11.29 19.29
CA ASP A 213 26.99 10.00 19.49
C ASP A 213 25.96 8.86 19.59
N TYR A 214 24.89 9.03 20.38
CA TYR A 214 23.82 8.06 20.48
C TYR A 214 23.14 7.78 19.13
N ILE A 215 22.83 8.83 18.35
CA ILE A 215 22.19 8.69 17.03
C ILE A 215 23.12 7.95 16.05
N MET A 216 24.40 8.33 16.01
CA MET A 216 25.35 7.75 15.07
C MET A 216 25.78 6.33 15.45
N ASN A 217 26.06 6.10 16.73
CA ASN A 217 26.68 4.86 17.20
C ASN A 217 25.66 3.81 17.65
N THR A 218 24.52 4.23 18.22
CA THR A 218 23.49 3.29 18.69
C THR A 218 22.39 3.12 17.66
N LEU A 219 21.82 4.21 17.15
CA LEU A 219 20.73 4.13 16.17
C LEU A 219 21.23 3.92 14.72
N LYS A 220 22.55 4.12 14.47
CA LYS A 220 23.19 3.98 13.16
C LYS A 220 22.55 4.88 12.10
N ARG A 221 22.28 6.14 12.46
CA ARG A 221 21.69 7.16 11.58
C ARG A 221 22.65 8.31 11.35
N GLY A 222 22.56 8.91 10.16
CA GLY A 222 23.30 10.12 9.83
C GLY A 222 22.72 11.32 10.58
N VAL A 223 23.60 12.27 10.87
CA VAL A 223 23.29 13.53 11.52
C VAL A 223 23.86 14.67 10.69
N THR A 224 23.14 15.75 10.56
CA THR A 224 23.63 17.02 9.98
C THR A 224 23.57 18.08 11.07
N LEU A 225 24.66 18.80 11.26
CA LEU A 225 24.73 19.91 12.20
C LEU A 225 24.58 21.22 11.45
N TYR A 226 23.75 22.10 11.95
CA TYR A 226 23.58 23.47 11.48
C TYR A 226 23.95 24.43 12.58
N SER A 227 24.70 25.49 12.24
CA SER A 227 24.89 26.64 13.13
C SER A 227 23.64 27.50 13.11
N ALA A 228 23.03 27.69 14.26
CA ALA A 228 21.82 28.50 14.43
C ALA A 228 22.08 29.62 15.42
N LYS A 229 21.39 30.72 15.27
CA LYS A 229 21.53 31.88 16.19
C LYS A 229 20.19 32.19 16.84
N GLY A 230 20.16 32.24 18.15
CA GLY A 230 18.99 32.64 18.93
C GLY A 230 18.44 33.99 18.48
N GLY A 231 17.14 34.05 18.17
CA GLY A 231 16.50 35.28 17.72
C GLY A 231 16.42 36.33 18.82
N TYR A 232 16.23 35.91 20.07
CA TYR A 232 16.06 36.77 21.24
C TYR A 232 17.38 37.09 21.90
N ASP A 233 18.14 36.07 22.29
CA ASP A 233 19.36 36.20 23.10
C ASP A 233 20.64 36.36 22.28
N LYS A 234 20.55 36.20 20.94
CA LYS A 234 21.66 36.26 19.98
C LYS A 234 22.77 35.23 20.23
N THR A 235 22.53 34.23 21.09
CA THR A 235 23.49 33.14 21.35
C THR A 235 23.62 32.21 20.14
N GLU A 236 24.80 31.62 19.99
CA GLU A 236 25.04 30.61 18.98
C GLU A 236 24.65 29.22 19.51
N HIS A 237 23.92 28.47 18.69
CA HIS A 237 23.47 27.14 18.98
C HIS A 237 23.84 26.20 17.85
N THR A 238 23.99 24.92 18.14
CA THR A 238 24.09 23.87 17.13
C THR A 238 22.77 23.12 17.05
N GLU A 239 22.10 23.23 15.89
CA GLU A 239 20.91 22.43 15.57
C GLU A 239 21.33 21.11 14.96
N LEU A 240 20.93 20.00 15.58
CA LEU A 240 21.15 18.66 15.10
C LEU A 240 19.93 18.20 14.34
N VAL A 241 20.12 17.85 13.07
CA VAL A 241 19.05 17.37 12.17
C VAL A 241 19.32 15.94 11.75
N THR A 242 18.32 15.09 11.94
CA THR A 242 18.39 13.68 11.53
C THR A 242 17.06 13.20 10.97
N ILE A 243 17.12 12.15 10.14
CA ILE A 243 15.93 11.47 9.62
C ILE A 243 15.99 10.01 10.04
N MET A 244 14.89 9.51 10.62
CA MET A 244 14.82 8.14 11.10
C MET A 244 13.42 7.54 11.01
N ALA A 245 13.30 6.24 11.20
CA ALA A 245 12.01 5.57 11.28
C ALA A 245 11.29 5.90 12.59
N THR A 246 9.96 5.79 12.62
CA THR A 246 9.14 6.10 13.80
C THR A 246 9.52 5.29 15.04
N ASN A 247 9.92 4.04 14.88
CA ASN A 247 10.37 3.20 16.00
C ASN A 247 11.74 3.62 16.56
N GLU A 248 12.62 4.16 15.72
CA GLU A 248 13.93 4.70 16.14
C GLU A 248 13.76 6.04 16.86
N TYR A 249 12.85 6.87 16.36
CA TYR A 249 12.47 8.11 17.04
C TYR A 249 11.95 7.86 18.46
N LYS A 250 11.12 6.82 18.67
CA LYS A 250 10.67 6.44 20.01
C LYS A 250 11.84 6.06 20.93
N LYS A 251 12.86 5.36 20.41
CA LYS A 251 14.07 5.04 21.16
C LYS A 251 14.89 6.27 21.53
N LEU A 252 14.98 7.22 20.59
CA LEU A 252 15.67 8.49 20.85
C LEU A 252 14.96 9.30 21.95
N LEU A 253 13.62 9.40 21.89
CA LEU A 253 12.86 10.10 22.94
C LEU A 253 13.05 9.44 24.31
N TYR A 254 12.99 8.11 24.37
CA TYR A 254 13.22 7.37 25.60
C TYR A 254 14.62 7.63 26.17
N TYR A 255 15.65 7.61 25.31
CA TYR A 255 17.03 7.92 25.69
C TYR A 255 17.17 9.34 26.26
N LEU A 256 16.59 10.36 25.61
CA LEU A 256 16.64 11.74 26.10
C LEU A 256 15.98 11.89 27.47
N GLN A 257 14.86 11.20 27.69
CA GLN A 257 14.16 11.22 28.98
C GLN A 257 14.94 10.48 30.09
N GLU A 258 15.50 9.31 29.78
CA GLU A 258 16.23 8.49 30.75
C GLU A 258 17.57 9.11 31.14
N SER A 259 18.20 9.84 30.22
CA SER A 259 19.49 10.51 30.45
C SER A 259 19.34 11.92 31.04
N ASP A 260 18.12 12.38 31.30
CA ASP A 260 17.79 13.73 31.80
C ASP A 260 18.41 14.87 30.98
N ILE A 261 18.52 14.65 29.65
CA ILE A 261 19.11 15.60 28.70
C ILE A 261 18.08 16.68 28.36
N GLU A 262 18.41 17.91 28.67
CA GLU A 262 17.59 19.06 28.32
C GLU A 262 17.70 19.36 26.81
N ALA A 263 16.61 19.13 26.06
CA ALA A 263 16.59 19.29 24.62
C ALA A 263 15.26 19.86 24.14
N PHE A 264 15.32 20.83 23.23
CA PHE A 264 14.16 21.28 22.46
C PHE A 264 14.09 20.47 21.16
N VAL A 265 13.05 19.67 20.99
CA VAL A 265 12.91 18.73 19.88
C VAL A 265 11.69 19.08 19.03
N THR A 266 11.91 19.39 17.76
CA THR A 266 10.84 19.54 16.78
C THR A 266 10.83 18.35 15.85
N VAL A 267 9.61 17.86 15.52
CA VAL A 267 9.44 16.65 14.70
C VAL A 267 8.46 16.92 13.57
N SER A 268 8.91 16.68 12.35
CA SER A 268 8.07 16.70 11.17
C SER A 268 8.00 15.32 10.52
N THR A 269 6.90 15.04 9.83
CA THR A 269 6.75 13.80 9.07
C THR A 269 7.26 14.01 7.65
N VAL A 270 8.10 13.09 7.18
CA VAL A 270 8.62 13.05 5.81
C VAL A 270 8.05 11.82 5.13
N ASN A 271 7.35 12.02 4.02
CA ASN A 271 6.72 10.95 3.28
C ASN A 271 7.72 10.18 2.41
N GLU A 272 8.72 10.90 1.88
CA GLU A 272 9.71 10.29 0.99
C GLU A 272 11.14 10.73 1.35
N VAL A 273 12.07 9.79 1.28
CA VAL A 273 13.51 10.03 1.43
C VAL A 273 14.23 9.28 0.32
N ILE A 274 14.87 10.01 -0.57
CA ILE A 274 15.65 9.47 -1.69
C ILE A 274 17.12 9.54 -1.34
N GLY A 275 17.86 8.44 -1.55
CA GLY A 275 19.29 8.35 -1.30
C GLY A 275 19.68 7.42 -0.13
N THR A 276 20.95 7.40 0.20
CA THR A 276 21.50 6.58 1.30
C THR A 276 21.39 7.33 2.62
N TRP A 277 20.42 6.95 3.44
CA TRP A 277 20.16 7.53 4.76
C TRP A 277 20.53 6.59 5.91
N ASN A 278 21.19 5.47 5.59
CA ASN A 278 21.58 4.44 6.55
C ASN A 278 23.11 4.28 6.53
N THR A 279 23.78 4.39 7.68
CA THR A 279 25.23 4.19 7.81
C THR A 279 25.66 2.72 7.68
N LYS A 280 24.73 1.76 7.71
CA LYS A 280 25.06 0.38 7.34
C LYS A 280 25.35 0.34 5.84
N LYS A 281 26.61 0.38 5.45
CA LYS A 281 27.05 -0.22 4.20
C LYS A 281 26.62 -1.69 4.26
N ASN A 282 25.59 -2.06 3.53
CA ASN A 282 25.42 -3.42 3.10
C ASN A 282 26.61 -3.68 2.15
N HIS A 283 27.71 -4.15 2.69
CA HIS A 283 28.65 -4.89 1.87
C HIS A 283 27.86 -6.12 1.41
N ILE A 284 27.72 -6.14 0.10
CA ILE A 284 27.18 -7.18 -0.78
C ILE A 284 27.63 -8.55 -0.35
#